data_255cd26e744f3b885bf64d8133abe4bc
#
_entry.id   255cd26e744f3b885bf64d8133abe4bc
#
_cell.length_a   1.000
_cell.length_b   1.000
_cell.length_c   1.000
_cell.angle_alpha   90.00
_cell.angle_beta   90.00
_cell.angle_gamma   90.00
#
_symmetry.space_group_name_H-M   'P 1'
#
loop_
_entity.id
_entity.type
_entity.pdbx_description
1 polymer ?
#
loop_
_entity_poly.entity_id
_entity_poly.type
_entity_poly.pdbx_seq_one_letter_code
_entity_poly.pdbx_strand_id
1 'polypeptide(L)'
;FDKRFSEFPIVVRELSRMIPQRVAQKTKEEMSDGSADIIVGTHALLSKDISFHRLGLLIIDEEQRFGVSNKERLKGLKNNVHVLTLTATPIPRTLQLALAGVRDLSIISTPPVDRLSVRTFISPKDPVVIREAIRRELNRGGQTFYVCPRIKDIKRLVNELTSLIPEIKIGVAHGAIS
;
A
#
# COMPACT_ATOMS: atom_id res chain seq x y z
N PHE A 1 11.73 1.13 -11.21
CA PHE A 1 11.82 0.60 -12.57
C PHE A 1 12.92 1.30 -13.35
N ASP A 2 12.97 2.63 -13.46
CA ASP A 2 13.98 3.36 -14.26
C ASP A 2 15.40 2.89 -13.99
N LYS A 3 15.83 2.81 -12.71
CA LYS A 3 17.15 2.28 -12.35
C LYS A 3 17.38 0.83 -12.78
N ARG A 4 16.33 0.01 -12.81
CA ARG A 4 16.44 -1.42 -13.13
C ARG A 4 16.56 -1.66 -14.63
N PHE A 5 15.96 -0.78 -15.42
CA PHE A 5 15.90 -0.89 -16.87
C PHE A 5 16.77 0.16 -17.59
N SER A 6 17.63 0.90 -16.86
CA SER A 6 18.46 1.98 -17.43
C SER A 6 19.41 1.54 -18.55
N GLU A 7 19.80 0.27 -18.56
CA GLU A 7 20.70 -0.30 -19.58
C GLU A 7 19.94 -0.93 -20.78
N PHE A 8 18.60 -0.90 -20.75
CA PHE A 8 17.76 -1.48 -21.79
C PHE A 8 17.00 -0.40 -22.54
N PRO A 9 16.72 -0.59 -23.85
CA PRO A 9 15.90 0.34 -24.63
C PRO A 9 14.40 0.22 -24.28
N ILE A 10 14.06 0.39 -22.98
CA ILE A 10 12.72 0.25 -22.44
C ILE A 10 12.25 1.60 -21.93
N VAL A 11 11.09 2.03 -22.41
CA VAL A 11 10.46 3.28 -22.03
C VAL A 11 9.51 3.04 -20.85
N VAL A 12 9.88 3.54 -19.66
CA VAL A 12 9.03 3.48 -18.46
C VAL A 12 8.30 4.80 -18.29
N ARG A 13 7.02 4.76 -17.96
CA ARG A 13 6.18 5.93 -17.66
C ARG A 13 5.41 5.76 -16.36
N GLU A 14 5.11 6.89 -15.73
CA GLU A 14 4.26 6.97 -14.55
C GLU A 14 2.90 7.57 -14.91
N LEU A 15 1.82 7.04 -14.30
CA LEU A 15 0.50 7.65 -14.33
C LEU A 15 -0.14 7.61 -12.95
N SER A 16 -0.21 8.76 -12.30
CA SER A 16 -0.86 8.94 -11.00
C SER A 16 -1.59 10.27 -10.96
N ARG A 17 -2.41 10.51 -9.93
CA ARG A 17 -3.08 11.80 -9.73
C ARG A 17 -2.12 12.93 -9.32
N MET A 18 -0.90 12.60 -8.95
CA MET A 18 0.09 13.55 -8.46
C MET A 18 0.95 14.16 -9.57
N ILE A 19 0.96 13.57 -10.77
CA ILE A 19 1.73 14.11 -11.90
C ILE A 19 0.97 15.26 -12.58
N PRO A 20 1.69 16.26 -13.13
CA PRO A 20 1.06 17.35 -13.87
C PRO A 20 0.19 16.86 -15.03
N GLN A 21 -0.94 17.52 -15.28
CA GLN A 21 -1.90 17.09 -16.31
C GLN A 21 -1.27 16.96 -17.71
N ARG A 22 -0.35 17.85 -18.06
CA ARG A 22 0.37 17.79 -19.35
C ARG A 22 1.20 16.50 -19.49
N VAL A 23 1.86 16.07 -18.41
CA VAL A 23 2.64 14.83 -18.40
C VAL A 23 1.71 13.61 -18.45
N ALA A 24 0.62 13.65 -17.68
CA ALA A 24 -0.39 12.60 -17.70
C ALA A 24 -0.98 12.40 -19.11
N GLN A 25 -1.28 13.49 -19.82
CA GLN A 25 -1.80 13.44 -21.18
C GLN A 25 -0.80 12.80 -22.15
N LYS A 26 0.46 13.24 -22.10
CA LYS A 26 1.53 12.64 -22.91
C LYS A 26 1.69 11.14 -22.62
N THR A 27 1.68 10.75 -21.35
CA THR A 27 1.75 9.33 -20.97
C THR A 27 0.60 8.52 -21.55
N LYS A 28 -0.64 9.05 -21.57
CA LYS A 28 -1.80 8.38 -22.17
C LYS A 28 -1.65 8.20 -23.69
N GLU A 29 -1.09 9.18 -24.38
CA GLU A 29 -0.78 9.10 -25.82
C GLU A 29 0.26 8.00 -26.07
N GLU A 30 1.37 8.00 -25.32
CA GLU A 30 2.42 6.98 -25.42
C GLU A 30 1.94 5.56 -25.05
N MET A 31 0.91 5.43 -24.20
CA MET A 31 0.25 4.14 -23.93
C MET A 31 -0.61 3.67 -25.10
N SER A 32 -1.31 4.60 -25.76
CA SER A 32 -2.22 4.26 -26.84
C SER A 32 -1.52 4.01 -28.18
N ASP A 33 -0.36 4.62 -28.42
CA ASP A 33 0.45 4.43 -29.63
C ASP A 33 1.51 3.31 -29.49
N GLY A 34 1.74 2.84 -28.23
CA GLY A 34 2.66 1.75 -27.91
C GLY A 34 4.11 2.16 -27.80
N SER A 35 4.43 3.46 -27.70
CA SER A 35 5.78 3.98 -27.46
C SER A 35 6.24 3.85 -25.99
N ALA A 36 5.32 3.61 -25.05
CA ALA A 36 5.65 3.25 -23.67
C ALA A 36 5.55 1.74 -23.47
N ASP A 37 6.64 1.13 -22.97
CA ASP A 37 6.74 -0.31 -22.76
C ASP A 37 6.23 -0.73 -21.38
N ILE A 38 6.55 0.06 -20.34
CA ILE A 38 6.15 -0.21 -18.96
C ILE A 38 5.47 1.02 -18.38
N ILE A 39 4.27 0.83 -17.88
CA ILE A 39 3.53 1.88 -17.21
C ILE A 39 3.33 1.51 -15.73
N VAL A 40 3.79 2.37 -14.84
CA VAL A 40 3.61 2.23 -13.40
C VAL A 40 2.63 3.30 -12.92
N GLY A 41 1.61 2.90 -12.21
CA GLY A 41 0.64 3.90 -11.74
C GLY A 41 -0.31 3.38 -10.67
N THR A 42 -1.17 4.26 -10.24
CA THR A 42 -2.23 3.96 -9.28
C THR A 42 -3.50 3.48 -10.01
N HIS A 43 -4.63 3.43 -9.30
CA HIS A 43 -5.95 3.20 -9.90
C HIS A 43 -6.31 4.17 -11.04
N ALA A 44 -5.54 5.23 -11.26
CA ALA A 44 -5.68 6.13 -12.42
C ALA A 44 -5.54 5.37 -13.75
N LEU A 45 -4.76 4.28 -13.78
CA LEU A 45 -4.62 3.39 -14.95
C LEU A 45 -5.92 2.63 -15.30
N LEU A 46 -6.89 2.60 -14.40
CA LEU A 46 -8.18 1.95 -14.60
C LEU A 46 -9.28 2.93 -15.03
N SER A 47 -8.93 4.17 -15.37
CA SER A 47 -9.87 5.16 -15.88
C SER A 47 -10.38 4.75 -17.26
N LYS A 48 -11.62 5.17 -17.60
CA LYS A 48 -12.28 4.82 -18.88
C LYS A 48 -11.60 5.41 -20.10
N ASP A 49 -10.88 6.51 -19.93
CA ASP A 49 -10.15 7.23 -20.98
C ASP A 49 -8.75 6.65 -21.26
N ILE A 50 -8.39 5.54 -20.60
CA ILE A 50 -7.14 4.85 -20.83
C ILE A 50 -7.33 3.72 -21.84
N SER A 51 -6.48 3.71 -22.86
CA SER A 51 -6.34 2.61 -23.82
C SER A 51 -4.89 2.09 -23.84
N PHE A 52 -4.72 0.80 -24.03
CA PHE A 52 -3.43 0.15 -24.15
C PHE A 52 -3.29 -0.38 -25.57
N HIS A 53 -2.18 -0.06 -26.24
CA HIS A 53 -1.93 -0.53 -27.62
C HIS A 53 -1.83 -2.06 -27.68
N ARG A 54 -0.98 -2.65 -26.84
CA ARG A 54 -0.75 -4.11 -26.75
C ARG A 54 -0.42 -4.51 -25.31
N LEU A 55 -1.42 -4.63 -24.48
CA LEU A 55 -1.23 -5.08 -23.11
C LEU A 55 -0.97 -6.57 -23.06
N GLY A 56 0.25 -6.99 -22.69
CA GLY A 56 0.64 -8.41 -22.54
C GLY A 56 0.67 -8.90 -21.10
N LEU A 57 1.04 -8.02 -20.15
CA LEU A 57 1.13 -8.35 -18.74
C LEU A 57 0.51 -7.28 -17.89
N LEU A 58 -0.34 -7.68 -16.93
CA LEU A 58 -0.96 -6.83 -15.94
C LEU A 58 -0.48 -7.26 -14.55
N ILE A 59 0.23 -6.37 -13.84
CA ILE A 59 0.67 -6.59 -12.47
C ILE A 59 -0.21 -5.78 -11.54
N ILE A 60 -0.80 -6.41 -10.53
CA ILE A 60 -1.72 -5.79 -9.57
C ILE A 60 -1.19 -6.02 -8.17
N ASP A 61 -0.87 -4.93 -7.47
CA ASP A 61 -0.51 -5.00 -6.07
C ASP A 61 -1.73 -4.69 -5.19
N GLU A 62 -1.94 -5.50 -4.14
CA GLU A 62 -3.01 -5.34 -3.15
C GLU A 62 -4.42 -5.19 -3.78
N GLU A 63 -4.80 -6.11 -4.69
CA GLU A 63 -6.10 -6.10 -5.41
C GLU A 63 -7.31 -5.89 -4.49
N GLN A 64 -7.23 -6.34 -3.24
CA GLN A 64 -8.30 -6.19 -2.25
C GLN A 64 -8.63 -4.73 -1.90
N ARG A 65 -7.68 -3.81 -2.12
CA ARG A 65 -7.88 -2.36 -1.88
C ARG A 65 -8.68 -1.66 -2.97
N PHE A 66 -8.92 -2.31 -4.10
CA PHE A 66 -9.70 -1.71 -5.19
C PHE A 66 -11.20 -1.76 -4.91
N GLY A 67 -11.88 -0.64 -5.20
CA GLY A 67 -13.34 -0.55 -5.18
C GLY A 67 -14.00 -1.38 -6.30
N VAL A 68 -15.33 -1.52 -6.23
CA VAL A 68 -16.11 -2.38 -7.14
C VAL A 68 -15.91 -2.01 -8.61
N SER A 69 -16.00 -0.72 -8.96
CA SER A 69 -15.84 -0.26 -10.35
C SER A 69 -14.45 -0.57 -10.94
N ASN A 70 -13.39 -0.44 -10.12
CA ASN A 70 -12.05 -0.79 -10.54
C ASN A 70 -11.88 -2.30 -10.75
N LYS A 71 -12.53 -3.13 -9.91
CA LYS A 71 -12.52 -4.58 -10.06
C LYS A 71 -13.25 -5.04 -11.32
N GLU A 72 -14.33 -4.38 -11.71
CA GLU A 72 -15.03 -4.65 -12.97
C GLU A 72 -14.15 -4.30 -14.18
N ARG A 73 -13.50 -3.14 -14.16
CA ARG A 73 -12.55 -2.75 -15.20
C ARG A 73 -11.39 -3.73 -15.32
N LEU A 74 -10.83 -4.17 -14.20
CA LEU A 74 -9.78 -5.19 -14.14
C LEU A 74 -10.23 -6.52 -14.76
N LYS A 75 -11.47 -6.96 -14.52
CA LYS A 75 -12.02 -8.17 -15.14
C LYS A 75 -11.99 -8.08 -16.66
N GLY A 76 -12.40 -6.93 -17.21
CA GLY A 76 -12.36 -6.70 -18.66
C GLY A 76 -10.94 -6.78 -19.24
N LEU A 77 -9.94 -6.27 -18.55
CA LEU A 77 -8.53 -6.32 -18.97
C LEU A 77 -7.92 -7.72 -18.84
N LYS A 78 -8.37 -8.52 -17.87
CA LYS A 78 -7.82 -9.84 -17.56
C LYS A 78 -8.12 -10.92 -18.63
N ASN A 79 -9.05 -10.71 -19.52
CA ASN A 79 -9.53 -11.75 -20.42
C ASN A 79 -8.50 -12.22 -21.46
N ASN A 80 -7.56 -11.34 -21.86
CA ASN A 80 -6.61 -11.62 -22.94
C ASN A 80 -5.16 -11.28 -22.57
N VAL A 81 -4.82 -11.16 -21.28
CA VAL A 81 -3.48 -10.77 -20.81
C VAL A 81 -3.02 -11.68 -19.68
N HIS A 82 -1.71 -11.85 -19.55
CA HIS A 82 -1.15 -12.47 -18.35
C HIS A 82 -1.37 -11.58 -17.13
N VAL A 83 -1.75 -12.18 -16.00
CA VAL A 83 -2.05 -11.43 -14.78
C VAL A 83 -1.22 -11.96 -13.62
N LEU A 84 -0.44 -11.06 -13.02
CA LEU A 84 0.28 -11.30 -11.77
C LEU A 84 -0.36 -10.46 -10.66
N THR A 85 -0.88 -11.10 -9.63
CA THR A 85 -1.42 -10.42 -8.45
C THR A 85 -0.47 -10.61 -7.28
N LEU A 86 -0.09 -9.50 -6.65
CA LEU A 86 0.76 -9.47 -5.47
C LEU A 86 -0.09 -9.13 -4.24
N THR A 87 0.21 -9.74 -3.09
CA THR A 87 -0.41 -9.37 -1.81
C THR A 87 0.46 -9.78 -0.64
N ALA A 88 0.53 -8.93 0.38
CA ALA A 88 1.16 -9.26 1.66
C ALA A 88 0.15 -9.92 2.63
N THR A 89 -1.15 -9.75 2.38
CA THR A 89 -2.24 -10.26 3.24
C THR A 89 -3.27 -11.00 2.39
N PRO A 90 -3.01 -12.26 2.00
CA PRO A 90 -3.94 -12.99 1.15
C PRO A 90 -5.27 -13.18 1.87
N ILE A 91 -6.37 -12.76 1.22
CA ILE A 91 -7.72 -13.03 1.73
C ILE A 91 -7.99 -14.53 1.60
N PRO A 92 -8.69 -15.18 2.54
CA PRO A 92 -8.98 -16.61 2.52
C PRO A 92 -9.53 -17.13 1.18
N ARG A 93 -10.35 -16.33 0.48
CA ARG A 93 -10.90 -16.68 -0.82
C ARG A 93 -9.82 -16.81 -1.92
N THR A 94 -8.85 -15.91 -1.95
CA THR A 94 -7.74 -15.96 -2.91
C THR A 94 -6.87 -17.18 -2.64
N LEU A 95 -6.61 -17.47 -1.36
CA LEU A 95 -5.90 -18.65 -0.93
C LEU A 95 -6.66 -19.94 -1.26
N GLN A 96 -7.98 -19.98 -1.06
CA GLN A 96 -8.82 -21.11 -1.44
C GLN A 96 -8.79 -21.40 -2.93
N LEU A 97 -8.82 -20.37 -3.80
CA LEU A 97 -8.73 -20.54 -5.25
C LEU A 97 -7.36 -21.08 -5.69
N ALA A 98 -6.29 -20.67 -5.00
CA ALA A 98 -4.95 -21.20 -5.23
C ALA A 98 -4.84 -22.66 -4.78
N LEU A 99 -5.32 -23.00 -3.60
CA LEU A 99 -5.35 -24.38 -3.08
C LEU A 99 -6.24 -25.30 -3.91
N ALA A 100 -7.28 -24.77 -4.54
CA ALA A 100 -8.13 -25.52 -5.47
C ALA A 100 -7.52 -25.71 -6.89
N GLY A 101 -6.28 -25.26 -7.11
CA GLY A 101 -5.60 -25.38 -8.41
C GLY A 101 -6.13 -24.46 -9.51
N VAL A 102 -7.00 -23.50 -9.18
CA VAL A 102 -7.57 -22.55 -10.14
C VAL A 102 -6.57 -21.41 -10.46
N ARG A 103 -5.56 -21.20 -9.60
CA ARG A 103 -4.48 -20.23 -9.78
C ARG A 103 -3.17 -20.79 -9.28
N ASP A 104 -2.10 -20.51 -10.00
CA ASP A 104 -0.74 -20.77 -9.51
C ASP A 104 -0.42 -19.82 -8.33
N LEU A 105 0.26 -20.35 -7.33
CA LEU A 105 0.66 -19.60 -6.13
C LEU A 105 2.18 -19.72 -5.95
N SER A 106 2.83 -18.58 -5.84
CA SER A 106 4.23 -18.48 -5.41
C SER A 106 4.34 -17.73 -4.11
N ILE A 107 5.12 -18.23 -3.17
CA ILE A 107 5.31 -17.62 -1.85
C ILE A 107 6.75 -17.13 -1.73
N ILE A 108 6.93 -15.84 -1.44
CA ILE A 108 8.21 -15.25 -1.10
C ILE A 108 8.30 -15.17 0.43
N SER A 109 8.97 -16.14 1.04
CA SER A 109 9.06 -16.28 2.50
C SER A 109 10.31 -15.65 3.12
N THR A 110 11.35 -15.39 2.31
CA THR A 110 12.61 -14.83 2.79
C THR A 110 12.52 -13.31 2.90
N PRO A 111 12.62 -12.74 4.11
CA PRO A 111 12.65 -11.28 4.26
C PRO A 111 13.97 -10.72 3.75
N PRO A 112 14.04 -9.42 3.36
CA PRO A 112 15.30 -8.73 3.07
C PRO A 112 16.25 -8.80 4.27
N VAL A 113 17.56 -8.93 3.99
CA VAL A 113 18.60 -9.14 5.01
C VAL A 113 18.64 -8.03 6.06
N ASP A 114 18.35 -6.79 5.66
CA ASP A 114 18.38 -5.61 6.54
C ASP A 114 17.06 -5.34 7.28
N ARG A 115 16.07 -6.22 7.15
CA ARG A 115 14.78 -6.02 7.81
C ARG A 115 14.76 -6.63 9.20
N LEU A 116 14.89 -5.79 10.22
CA LEU A 116 14.64 -6.19 11.60
C LEU A 116 13.16 -6.54 11.79
N SER A 117 12.91 -7.70 12.38
CA SER A 117 11.55 -8.12 12.71
C SER A 117 10.96 -7.23 13.81
N VAL A 118 9.69 -6.82 13.63
CA VAL A 118 8.93 -6.12 14.67
C VAL A 118 8.60 -7.11 15.79
N ARG A 119 8.99 -6.77 17.03
CA ARG A 119 8.59 -7.55 18.21
C ARG A 119 7.18 -7.16 18.62
N THR A 120 6.27 -8.12 18.62
CA THR A 120 4.88 -7.91 19.02
C THR A 120 4.63 -8.54 20.39
N PHE A 121 4.03 -7.77 21.29
CA PHE A 121 3.64 -8.22 22.62
C PHE A 121 2.14 -8.06 22.77
N ILE A 122 1.49 -9.06 23.37
CA ILE A 122 0.06 -9.02 23.72
C ILE A 122 0.01 -9.07 25.25
N SER A 123 -0.54 -8.03 25.86
CA SER A 123 -0.69 -7.91 27.30
C SER A 123 -1.96 -7.17 27.68
N PRO A 124 -2.49 -7.32 28.88
CA PRO A 124 -3.48 -6.41 29.44
C PRO A 124 -2.98 -4.97 29.40
N LYS A 125 -3.90 -4.01 29.40
CA LYS A 125 -3.55 -2.59 29.48
C LYS A 125 -2.89 -2.32 30.84
N ASP A 126 -1.59 -2.07 30.83
CA ASP A 126 -0.79 -1.74 32.02
C ASP A 126 -0.11 -0.39 31.83
N PRO A 127 -0.38 0.61 32.70
CA PRO A 127 0.26 1.93 32.63
C PRO A 127 1.79 1.86 32.73
N VAL A 128 2.36 0.92 33.50
CA VAL A 128 3.81 0.77 33.62
C VAL A 128 4.43 0.34 32.31
N VAL A 129 3.85 -0.68 31.67
CA VAL A 129 4.31 -1.19 30.36
C VAL A 129 4.20 -0.12 29.29
N ILE A 130 3.09 0.62 29.26
CA ILE A 130 2.87 1.72 28.32
C ILE A 130 3.93 2.81 28.51
N ARG A 131 4.17 3.22 29.74
CA ARG A 131 5.17 4.23 30.09
C ARG A 131 6.57 3.81 29.62
N GLU A 132 6.97 2.61 29.94
CA GLU A 132 8.28 2.06 29.56
C GLU A 132 8.46 1.97 28.05
N ALA A 133 7.44 1.52 27.33
CA ALA A 133 7.46 1.44 25.87
C ALA A 133 7.64 2.83 25.24
N ILE A 134 6.86 3.82 25.68
CA ILE A 134 6.94 5.20 25.16
C ILE A 134 8.29 5.84 25.50
N ARG A 135 8.78 5.69 26.73
CA ARG A 135 10.08 6.24 27.14
C ARG A 135 11.25 5.62 26.36
N ARG A 136 11.20 4.32 26.09
CA ARG A 136 12.22 3.67 25.26
C ARG A 136 12.30 4.31 23.87
N GLU A 137 11.16 4.58 23.26
CA GLU A 137 11.11 5.24 21.95
C GLU A 137 11.60 6.70 22.04
N LEU A 138 11.16 7.44 23.04
CA LEU A 138 11.57 8.81 23.27
C LEU A 138 13.11 8.91 23.44
N ASN A 139 13.71 8.02 24.23
CA ASN A 139 15.14 8.02 24.51
C ASN A 139 16.00 7.73 23.27
N ARG A 140 15.48 7.01 22.29
CA ARG A 140 16.18 6.76 21.02
C ARG A 140 15.82 7.79 19.92
N GLY A 141 15.06 8.84 20.24
CA GLY A 141 14.59 9.84 19.29
C GLY A 141 13.48 9.37 18.36
N GLY A 142 12.81 8.25 18.70
CA GLY A 142 11.72 7.68 17.92
C GLY A 142 10.36 8.33 18.23
N GLN A 143 9.32 7.84 17.53
CA GLN A 143 7.93 8.25 17.70
C GLN A 143 7.07 7.05 18.07
N THR A 144 6.01 7.28 18.82
CA THR A 144 5.06 6.26 19.24
C THR A 144 3.68 6.55 18.69
N PHE A 145 3.07 5.59 17.99
CA PHE A 145 1.65 5.64 17.65
C PHE A 145 0.83 4.92 18.72
N TYR A 146 -0.06 5.66 19.38
CA TYR A 146 -1.05 5.11 20.30
C TYR A 146 -2.41 5.09 19.61
N VAL A 147 -2.86 3.90 19.19
CA VAL A 147 -4.11 3.75 18.43
C VAL A 147 -5.25 3.35 19.36
N CYS A 148 -6.39 4.05 19.26
CA CYS A 148 -7.62 3.67 19.95
C CYS A 148 -8.79 3.51 18.96
N PRO A 149 -9.74 2.62 19.24
CA PRO A 149 -10.78 2.26 18.27
C PRO A 149 -11.88 3.34 18.09
N ARG A 150 -12.03 4.28 19.01
CA ARG A 150 -13.13 5.25 19.01
C ARG A 150 -12.65 6.68 19.25
N ILE A 151 -13.08 7.61 18.39
CA ILE A 151 -12.72 9.04 18.45
C ILE A 151 -13.08 9.63 19.83
N LYS A 152 -14.23 9.27 20.41
CA LYS A 152 -14.67 9.76 21.73
C LYS A 152 -13.71 9.43 22.89
N ASP A 153 -12.91 8.41 22.76
CA ASP A 153 -11.97 7.99 23.81
C ASP A 153 -10.63 8.75 23.75
N ILE A 154 -10.32 9.44 22.63
CA ILE A 154 -9.04 10.10 22.40
C ILE A 154 -8.73 11.11 23.49
N LYS A 155 -9.66 12.01 23.82
CA LYS A 155 -9.46 13.07 24.82
C LYS A 155 -9.09 12.50 26.19
N ARG A 156 -9.78 11.42 26.62
CA ARG A 156 -9.48 10.74 27.87
C ARG A 156 -8.09 10.11 27.85
N LEU A 157 -7.72 9.46 26.74
CA LEU A 157 -6.42 8.82 26.58
C LEU A 157 -5.27 9.84 26.54
N VAL A 158 -5.47 10.98 25.90
CA VAL A 158 -4.49 12.08 25.91
C VAL A 158 -4.22 12.54 27.33
N ASN A 159 -5.28 12.79 28.13
CA ASN A 159 -5.12 13.20 29.53
C ASN A 159 -4.41 12.12 30.36
N GLU A 160 -4.77 10.85 30.17
CA GLU A 160 -4.14 9.70 30.83
C GLU A 160 -2.64 9.62 30.51
N LEU A 161 -2.28 9.73 29.21
CA LEU A 161 -0.87 9.68 28.77
C LEU A 161 -0.07 10.90 29.23
N THR A 162 -0.66 12.10 29.22
CA THR A 162 0.00 13.32 29.73
C THR A 162 0.28 13.21 31.23
N SER A 163 -0.65 12.64 32.00
CA SER A 163 -0.44 12.41 33.43
C SER A 163 0.61 11.33 33.70
N LEU A 164 0.67 10.30 32.83
CA LEU A 164 1.61 9.18 32.98
C LEU A 164 3.05 9.57 32.60
N ILE A 165 3.21 10.44 31.57
CA ILE A 165 4.50 10.85 31.03
C ILE A 165 4.40 12.36 30.68
N PRO A 166 4.60 13.26 31.63
CA PRO A 166 4.42 14.71 31.42
C PRO A 166 5.37 15.33 30.38
N GLU A 167 6.51 14.70 30.13
CA GLU A 167 7.55 15.18 29.22
C GLU A 167 7.25 14.96 27.73
N ILE A 168 6.23 14.18 27.36
CA ILE A 168 5.93 13.87 25.94
C ILE A 168 5.07 14.96 25.28
N LYS A 169 5.31 15.15 23.98
CA LYS A 169 4.45 15.94 23.11
C LYS A 169 3.46 15.02 22.40
N ILE A 170 2.17 15.26 22.57
CA ILE A 170 1.11 14.43 21.98
C ILE A 170 0.44 15.18 20.84
N GLY A 171 0.49 14.61 19.64
CA GLY A 171 -0.34 15.01 18.51
C GLY A 171 -1.57 14.11 18.41
N VAL A 172 -2.70 14.66 18.03
CA VAL A 172 -3.95 13.91 17.81
C VAL A 172 -4.30 13.93 16.34
N ALA A 173 -4.66 12.77 15.80
CA ALA A 173 -5.15 12.62 14.43
C ALA A 173 -6.34 11.66 14.37
N HIS A 174 -7.37 12.00 13.63
CA HIS A 174 -8.52 11.15 13.35
C HIS A 174 -9.28 11.64 12.12
N GLY A 175 -10.14 10.80 11.52
CA GLY A 175 -10.80 11.08 10.26
C GLY A 175 -11.77 12.27 10.22
N ALA A 176 -12.08 12.89 11.36
CA ALA A 176 -12.94 14.09 11.47
C ALA A 176 -12.14 15.40 11.70
N ILE A 177 -10.81 15.36 11.63
CA ILE A 177 -9.96 16.56 11.62
C ILE A 177 -9.87 17.07 10.18
N SER A 178 -10.25 18.32 9.98
CA SER A 178 -10.12 19.06 8.71
C SER A 178 -8.68 19.50 8.47
#